data_6c865fa1fd14687e31da6f025c0b9ee9
#
_entry.id   6c865fa1fd14687e31da6f025c0b9ee9
#
_cell.length_a   1.000
_cell.length_b   1.000
_cell.length_c   1.000
_cell.angle_alpha   90.00
_cell.angle_beta   90.00
_cell.angle_gamma   90.00
#
_symmetry.space_group_name_H-M   'P 1'
#
loop_
_entity.id
_entity.type
_entity.pdbx_description
1 polymer ?
#
loop_
_entity_poly.entity_id
_entity_poly.type
_entity_poly.pdbx_seq_one_letter_code
_entity_poly.pdbx_strand_id
1 'polypeptide(L)'
;MLTDRAEVTALRQSVFPEGAHLYLYHSGWSATHGLSHSRDLLLASDGRKLTGIDTLAAQTPAERARFERLMTDGRLEGVGIALRFHLHPDVDAAIDMGGTAVSLALKSGEIWVFRHDGRTKLSLEPSVHLEKGRLQPRATRQIVLSGLAGAFETRIGWTLAKAQDTPLAIRDLDREEMPVPI
;
A
#
# COMPACT_ATOMS: atom_id res chain seq x y z
N MET A 1 -14.00 15.47 -13.63
CA MET A 1 -12.95 16.30 -12.98
C MET A 1 -13.02 16.00 -11.48
N LEU A 2 -11.92 15.60 -10.83
CA LEU A 2 -11.91 15.40 -9.38
C LEU A 2 -12.03 16.77 -8.73
N THR A 3 -13.10 17.01 -8.00
CA THR A 3 -13.39 18.27 -7.30
C THR A 3 -12.69 18.36 -5.95
N ASP A 4 -12.44 17.17 -5.32
CA ASP A 4 -11.81 17.09 -4.01
C ASP A 4 -10.53 16.26 -4.08
N ARG A 5 -9.50 16.72 -3.36
CA ARG A 5 -8.24 15.99 -3.18
C ARG A 5 -8.14 15.56 -1.72
N ALA A 6 -7.70 14.31 -1.51
CA ALA A 6 -7.28 13.90 -0.19
C ALA A 6 -5.97 14.62 0.15
N GLU A 7 -5.97 15.41 1.21
CA GLU A 7 -4.76 16.07 1.73
C GLU A 7 -4.25 15.30 2.94
N VAL A 8 -2.95 15.01 2.93
CA VAL A 8 -2.30 14.43 4.11
C VAL A 8 -2.22 15.50 5.18
N THR A 9 -3.06 15.40 6.21
CA THR A 9 -3.19 16.39 7.28
C THR A 9 -2.33 16.09 8.51
N ALA A 10 -1.85 14.85 8.64
CA ALA A 10 -0.84 14.48 9.63
C ALA A 10 0.23 13.62 8.97
N LEU A 11 1.47 13.99 9.23
CA LEU A 11 2.67 13.25 8.87
C LEU A 11 3.58 13.24 10.08
N ARG A 12 3.89 12.05 10.61
CA ARG A 12 4.84 11.87 11.71
C ARG A 12 5.90 10.88 11.28
N GLN A 13 7.14 11.26 11.48
CA GLN A 13 8.29 10.42 11.18
C GLN A 13 9.15 10.28 12.43
N SER A 14 9.61 9.08 12.70
CA SER A 14 10.56 8.78 13.78
C SER A 14 11.52 7.69 13.36
N VAL A 15 12.71 7.72 13.90
CA VAL A 15 13.75 6.71 13.65
C VAL A 15 14.14 6.10 14.98
N PHE A 16 14.15 4.78 15.04
CA PHE A 16 14.50 3.97 16.19
C PHE A 16 15.61 2.98 15.82
N PRO A 17 16.28 2.33 16.78
CA PRO A 17 17.27 1.30 16.49
C PRO A 17 16.72 0.16 15.59
N GLU A 18 15.43 -0.16 15.73
CA GLU A 18 14.77 -1.24 14.99
C GLU A 18 14.38 -0.83 13.57
N GLY A 19 14.32 0.49 13.27
CA GLY A 19 13.93 0.97 11.95
C GLY A 19 13.35 2.39 11.92
N ALA A 20 12.82 2.76 10.77
CA ALA A 20 12.14 4.03 10.54
C ALA A 20 10.62 3.84 10.51
N HIS A 21 9.91 4.68 11.25
CA HIS A 21 8.46 4.70 11.33
C HIS A 21 7.91 5.94 10.62
N LEU A 22 6.85 5.76 9.84
CA LEU A 22 6.11 6.82 9.18
C LEU A 22 4.62 6.64 9.39
N TYR A 23 3.96 7.64 9.97
CA TYR A 23 2.51 7.71 10.10
C TYR A 23 1.96 8.79 9.19
N LEU A 24 0.94 8.43 8.41
CA LEU A 24 0.22 9.30 7.47
C LEU A 24 -1.27 9.24 7.79
N TYR A 25 -1.96 10.37 7.67
CA TYR A 25 -3.40 10.47 7.88
C TYR A 25 -4.03 11.46 6.91
N HIS A 26 -5.24 11.13 6.45
CA HIS A 26 -6.11 12.04 5.71
C HIS A 26 -7.60 11.76 5.99
N SER A 27 -8.42 12.80 5.84
CA SER A 27 -9.87 12.76 6.04
C SER A 27 -10.66 12.75 4.72
N GLY A 28 -10.04 12.38 3.61
CA GLY A 28 -10.62 12.50 2.26
C GLY A 28 -11.97 11.79 2.06
N TRP A 29 -12.30 10.82 2.90
CA TRP A 29 -13.58 10.10 2.85
C TRP A 29 -14.54 10.43 3.99
N SER A 30 -14.17 11.32 4.90
CA SER A 30 -15.04 11.70 6.04
C SER A 30 -16.36 12.30 5.58
N ALA A 31 -16.33 13.16 4.56
CA ALA A 31 -17.53 13.81 4.04
C ALA A 31 -18.48 12.85 3.29
N THR A 32 -17.96 11.84 2.62
CA THR A 32 -18.74 10.90 1.80
C THR A 32 -19.14 9.64 2.54
N HIS A 33 -18.20 9.03 3.27
CA HIS A 33 -18.37 7.72 3.90
C HIS A 33 -18.34 7.75 5.44
N GLY A 34 -18.02 8.90 6.05
CA GLY A 34 -17.81 8.98 7.49
C GLY A 34 -16.55 8.25 7.95
N LEU A 35 -15.55 8.09 7.08
CA LEU A 35 -14.32 7.38 7.36
C LEU A 35 -13.11 8.25 7.03
N SER A 36 -12.16 8.29 7.94
CA SER A 36 -10.81 8.79 7.71
C SER A 36 -9.86 7.61 7.51
N HIS A 37 -8.70 7.86 6.89
CA HIS A 37 -7.69 6.86 6.63
C HIS A 37 -6.37 7.24 7.26
N SER A 38 -5.74 6.28 7.92
CA SER A 38 -4.35 6.38 8.33
C SER A 38 -3.54 5.19 7.80
N ARG A 39 -2.26 5.44 7.57
CA ARG A 39 -1.28 4.42 7.20
C ARG A 39 -0.07 4.52 8.11
N ASP A 40 0.21 3.44 8.81
CA ASP A 40 1.43 3.23 9.58
C ASP A 40 2.41 2.40 8.76
N LEU A 41 3.64 2.86 8.62
CA LEU A 41 4.71 2.15 7.93
C LEU A 41 5.91 2.00 8.88
N LEU A 42 6.46 0.81 8.92
CA LEU A 42 7.70 0.51 9.64
C LEU A 42 8.68 -0.16 8.68
N LEU A 43 9.76 0.54 8.34
CA LEU A 43 10.88 0.01 7.59
C LEU A 43 11.94 -0.50 8.58
N ALA A 44 12.27 -1.78 8.53
CA ALA A 44 13.31 -2.37 9.35
C ALA A 44 14.68 -1.72 9.08
N SER A 45 15.52 -1.62 10.10
CA SER A 45 16.83 -0.93 10.02
C SER A 45 17.79 -1.54 8.99
N ASP A 46 17.62 -2.84 8.68
CA ASP A 46 18.38 -3.54 7.65
C ASP A 46 17.82 -3.33 6.23
N GLY A 47 16.71 -2.58 6.08
CA GLY A 47 16.03 -2.32 4.81
C GLY A 47 15.36 -3.53 4.17
N ARG A 48 15.25 -4.66 4.87
CA ARG A 48 14.79 -5.94 4.28
C ARG A 48 13.32 -6.23 4.50
N LYS A 49 12.62 -5.41 5.29
CA LYS A 49 11.20 -5.58 5.60
C LYS A 49 10.52 -4.24 5.76
N LEU A 50 9.41 -4.07 5.06
CA LEU A 50 8.45 -3.00 5.26
C LEU A 50 7.16 -3.62 5.80
N THR A 51 6.69 -3.15 6.94
CA THR A 51 5.38 -3.50 7.50
C THR A 51 4.46 -2.31 7.36
N GLY A 52 3.22 -2.54 6.93
CA GLY A 52 2.20 -1.52 6.83
C GLY A 52 0.91 -1.92 7.51
N ILE A 53 0.24 -0.94 8.11
CA ILE A 53 -1.12 -1.07 8.63
C ILE A 53 -1.93 0.09 8.08
N ASP A 54 -2.96 -0.23 7.29
CA ASP A 54 -3.95 0.73 6.85
C ASP A 54 -5.16 0.65 7.78
N THR A 55 -5.59 1.80 8.29
CA THR A 55 -6.75 1.90 9.17
C THR A 55 -7.78 2.85 8.57
N LEU A 56 -9.00 2.37 8.41
CA LEU A 56 -10.18 3.17 8.09
C LEU A 56 -10.99 3.33 9.37
N ALA A 57 -11.25 4.55 9.81
CA ALA A 57 -11.93 4.79 11.08
C ALA A 57 -12.88 5.98 11.04
N ALA A 58 -14.03 5.83 11.71
CA ALA A 58 -14.94 6.92 12.06
C ALA A 58 -14.53 7.50 13.42
N GLN A 59 -13.63 8.48 13.43
CA GLN A 59 -13.00 9.01 14.64
C GLN A 59 -13.89 9.97 15.38
N THR A 60 -14.61 10.83 14.66
CA THR A 60 -15.48 11.88 15.24
C THR A 60 -16.93 11.42 15.35
N PRO A 61 -17.73 12.01 16.26
CA PRO A 61 -19.17 11.75 16.32
C PRO A 61 -19.89 12.00 14.99
N ALA A 62 -19.48 13.03 14.23
CA ALA A 62 -20.05 13.34 12.92
C ALA A 62 -19.75 12.27 11.88
N GLU A 63 -18.52 11.71 11.88
CA GLU A 63 -18.14 10.60 11.01
C GLU A 63 -18.92 9.32 11.37
N ARG A 64 -19.05 9.00 12.65
CA ARG A 64 -19.84 7.83 13.11
C ARG A 64 -21.29 7.94 12.68
N ALA A 65 -21.93 9.08 12.92
CA ALA A 65 -23.31 9.30 12.51
C ALA A 65 -23.50 9.21 10.99
N ARG A 66 -22.52 9.66 10.21
CA ARG A 66 -22.53 9.54 8.75
C ARG A 66 -22.34 8.08 8.30
N PHE A 67 -21.37 7.39 8.87
CA PHE A 67 -21.13 5.98 8.58
C PHE A 67 -22.36 5.12 8.89
N GLU A 68 -22.96 5.26 10.09
CA GLU A 68 -24.17 4.55 10.48
C GLU A 68 -25.33 4.80 9.52
N ARG A 69 -25.54 6.06 9.13
CA ARG A 69 -26.58 6.43 8.17
C ARG A 69 -26.33 5.74 6.81
N LEU A 70 -25.10 5.78 6.33
CA LEU A 70 -24.75 5.14 5.07
C LEU A 70 -25.02 3.63 5.11
N MET A 71 -24.65 2.97 6.21
CA MET A 71 -24.87 1.54 6.40
C MET A 71 -26.35 1.19 6.49
N THR A 72 -27.13 1.99 7.23
CA THR A 72 -28.56 1.75 7.45
C THR A 72 -29.39 2.04 6.20
N ASP A 73 -29.21 3.22 5.60
CA ASP A 73 -29.99 3.65 4.45
C ASP A 73 -29.64 2.82 3.19
N GLY A 74 -28.37 2.47 3.03
CA GLY A 74 -27.89 1.63 1.95
C GLY A 74 -28.10 0.12 2.16
N ARG A 75 -28.52 -0.31 3.36
CA ARG A 75 -28.58 -1.73 3.76
C ARG A 75 -27.28 -2.47 3.45
N LEU A 76 -26.14 -1.82 3.74
CA LEU A 76 -24.81 -2.31 3.39
C LEU A 76 -24.24 -3.16 4.52
N GLU A 77 -23.53 -4.21 4.17
CA GLU A 77 -22.69 -4.98 5.12
C GLU A 77 -21.36 -4.26 5.41
N GLY A 78 -20.96 -3.31 4.59
CA GLY A 78 -19.73 -2.53 4.73
C GLY A 78 -19.49 -1.61 3.54
N VAL A 79 -18.62 -0.64 3.75
CA VAL A 79 -18.08 0.21 2.68
C VAL A 79 -17.00 -0.58 1.94
N GLY A 80 -17.14 -0.72 0.62
CA GLY A 80 -16.13 -1.37 -0.22
C GLY A 80 -14.79 -0.64 -0.17
N ILE A 81 -13.72 -1.37 0.12
CA ILE A 81 -12.35 -0.83 0.20
C ILE A 81 -11.42 -1.57 -0.74
N ALA A 82 -10.43 -0.85 -1.27
CA ALA A 82 -9.35 -1.43 -2.06
C ALA A 82 -8.05 -0.68 -1.77
N LEU A 83 -7.07 -1.39 -1.20
CA LEU A 83 -5.69 -0.91 -1.10
C LEU A 83 -4.94 -1.35 -2.34
N ARG A 84 -4.30 -0.40 -3.03
CA ARG A 84 -3.62 -0.64 -4.30
C ARG A 84 -2.14 -0.33 -4.17
N PHE A 85 -1.31 -1.31 -4.55
CA PHE A 85 0.14 -1.21 -4.56
C PHE A 85 0.61 -1.38 -6.01
N HIS A 86 0.91 -0.25 -6.66
CA HIS A 86 1.38 -0.24 -8.04
C HIS A 86 2.82 -0.73 -8.10
N LEU A 87 3.09 -1.64 -9.04
CA LEU A 87 4.41 -2.20 -9.25
C LEU A 87 5.12 -1.47 -10.40
N HIS A 88 6.45 -1.44 -10.33
CA HIS A 88 7.25 -0.98 -11.46
C HIS A 88 7.15 -1.99 -12.61
N PRO A 89 7.16 -1.57 -13.89
CA PRO A 89 7.04 -2.48 -15.04
C PRO A 89 8.13 -3.54 -15.14
N ASP A 90 9.26 -3.29 -14.49
CA ASP A 90 10.40 -4.21 -14.48
C ASP A 90 10.36 -5.25 -13.34
N VAL A 91 9.27 -5.26 -12.56
CA VAL A 91 9.03 -6.26 -11.52
C VAL A 91 8.13 -7.34 -12.09
N ASP A 92 8.62 -8.58 -12.07
CA ASP A 92 7.77 -9.74 -12.36
C ASP A 92 7.05 -10.18 -11.09
N ALA A 93 5.72 -10.24 -11.17
CA ALA A 93 4.87 -10.50 -10.02
C ALA A 93 3.98 -11.72 -10.27
N ALA A 94 3.91 -12.63 -9.31
CA ALA A 94 3.07 -13.81 -9.35
C ALA A 94 2.36 -14.05 -8.02
N ILE A 95 1.09 -14.45 -8.09
CA ILE A 95 0.35 -14.92 -6.91
C ILE A 95 0.97 -16.24 -6.45
N ASP A 96 1.20 -16.37 -5.16
CA ASP A 96 1.89 -17.47 -4.53
C ASP A 96 1.16 -17.94 -3.26
N MET A 97 1.62 -19.04 -2.66
CA MET A 97 1.10 -19.59 -1.40
C MET A 97 -0.42 -19.76 -1.38
N GLY A 98 -0.99 -20.29 -2.47
CA GLY A 98 -2.44 -20.54 -2.55
C GLY A 98 -3.29 -19.27 -2.59
N GLY A 99 -2.76 -18.14 -3.04
CA GLY A 99 -3.47 -16.87 -3.15
C GLY A 99 -3.31 -15.94 -1.94
N THR A 100 -2.42 -16.25 -0.99
CA THR A 100 -2.23 -15.46 0.23
C THR A 100 -0.99 -14.56 0.19
N ALA A 101 -0.17 -14.66 -0.87
CA ALA A 101 1.03 -13.88 -1.05
C ALA A 101 1.24 -13.52 -2.52
N VAL A 102 2.11 -12.54 -2.77
CA VAL A 102 2.63 -12.21 -4.09
C VAL A 102 4.15 -12.23 -4.03
N SER A 103 4.76 -13.06 -4.86
CA SER A 103 6.21 -13.07 -5.08
C SER A 103 6.57 -12.02 -6.13
N LEU A 104 7.57 -11.22 -5.85
CA LEU A 104 8.06 -10.13 -6.68
C LEU A 104 9.51 -10.40 -7.04
N ALA A 105 9.78 -10.71 -8.30
CA ALA A 105 11.14 -10.91 -8.82
C ALA A 105 11.64 -9.60 -9.45
N LEU A 106 12.75 -9.11 -8.95
CA LEU A 106 13.41 -7.90 -9.45
C LEU A 106 14.44 -8.27 -10.52
N LYS A 107 14.78 -7.33 -11.39
CA LYS A 107 15.85 -7.50 -12.39
C LYS A 107 17.23 -7.76 -11.77
N SER A 108 17.45 -7.31 -10.55
CA SER A 108 18.65 -7.60 -9.75
C SER A 108 18.80 -9.09 -9.38
N GLY A 109 17.74 -9.89 -9.54
CA GLY A 109 17.68 -11.27 -9.06
C GLY A 109 17.15 -11.39 -7.63
N GLU A 110 16.84 -10.28 -6.97
CA GLU A 110 16.22 -10.30 -5.66
C GLU A 110 14.76 -10.75 -5.76
N ILE A 111 14.32 -11.50 -4.73
CA ILE A 111 12.93 -11.91 -4.58
C ILE A 111 12.39 -11.29 -3.30
N TRP A 112 11.28 -10.58 -3.45
CA TRP A 112 10.51 -10.03 -2.35
C TRP A 112 9.14 -10.69 -2.29
N VAL A 113 8.57 -10.79 -1.09
CA VAL A 113 7.26 -11.39 -0.88
C VAL A 113 6.35 -10.38 -0.18
N PHE A 114 5.23 -10.09 -0.83
CA PHE A 114 4.14 -9.33 -0.24
C PHE A 114 3.15 -10.30 0.41
N ARG A 115 2.74 -10.03 1.64
CA ARG A 115 1.72 -10.78 2.40
C ARG A 115 0.74 -9.84 3.06
N HIS A 116 -0.45 -10.32 3.39
CA HIS A 116 -1.44 -9.59 4.17
C HIS A 116 -1.96 -10.44 5.33
N ASP A 117 -2.74 -9.83 6.24
CA ASP A 117 -3.26 -10.45 7.46
C ASP A 117 -4.46 -11.41 7.24
N GLY A 118 -4.86 -11.64 6.00
CA GLY A 118 -5.97 -12.53 5.63
C GLY A 118 -7.37 -11.92 5.75
N ARG A 119 -7.49 -10.67 6.19
CA ARG A 119 -8.80 -9.98 6.34
C ARG A 119 -9.38 -9.47 5.04
N THR A 120 -8.62 -9.49 3.97
CA THR A 120 -8.97 -8.98 2.65
C THR A 120 -8.73 -10.04 1.59
N LYS A 121 -9.37 -9.89 0.44
CA LYS A 121 -9.05 -10.70 -0.74
C LYS A 121 -7.87 -10.06 -1.47
N LEU A 122 -6.85 -10.87 -1.74
CA LEU A 122 -5.69 -10.47 -2.54
C LEU A 122 -5.94 -10.79 -4.02
N SER A 123 -5.62 -9.84 -4.90
CA SER A 123 -5.58 -10.02 -6.34
C SER A 123 -4.38 -9.31 -6.96
N LEU A 124 -3.99 -9.75 -8.14
CA LEU A 124 -2.96 -9.11 -8.95
C LEU A 124 -3.64 -8.62 -10.25
N GLU A 125 -3.79 -7.31 -10.38
CA GLU A 125 -4.57 -6.67 -11.43
C GLU A 125 -3.67 -5.91 -12.42
N PRO A 126 -4.14 -5.69 -13.67
CA PRO A 126 -3.47 -4.79 -14.60
C PRO A 126 -3.37 -3.37 -14.05
N SER A 127 -2.29 -2.69 -14.40
CA SER A 127 -2.05 -1.28 -14.08
C SER A 127 -1.21 -0.62 -15.15
N VAL A 128 -0.98 0.68 -15.00
CA VAL A 128 -0.13 1.48 -15.89
C VAL A 128 0.90 2.25 -15.10
N HIS A 129 2.08 2.38 -15.69
CA HIS A 129 3.17 3.19 -15.17
C HIS A 129 3.43 4.37 -16.11
N LEU A 130 3.44 5.57 -15.52
CA LEU A 130 3.71 6.81 -16.22
C LEU A 130 5.16 7.24 -15.97
N GLU A 131 6.00 7.15 -17.00
CA GLU A 131 7.39 7.61 -16.91
C GLU A 131 7.48 9.10 -17.26
N LYS A 132 8.25 9.84 -16.47
CA LYS A 132 8.52 11.25 -16.76
C LYS A 132 9.17 11.37 -18.14
N GLY A 133 8.61 12.24 -19.00
CA GLY A 133 9.13 12.48 -20.36
C GLY A 133 8.70 11.46 -21.41
N ARG A 134 7.88 10.47 -21.08
CA ARG A 134 7.27 9.56 -22.05
C ARG A 134 5.77 9.82 -22.18
N LEU A 135 5.29 9.90 -23.43
CA LEU A 135 3.86 10.11 -23.72
C LEU A 135 3.03 8.84 -23.59
N GLN A 136 3.65 7.68 -23.78
CA GLN A 136 2.94 6.40 -23.73
C GLN A 136 3.13 5.73 -22.38
N PRO A 137 2.03 5.37 -21.67
CA PRO A 137 2.08 4.57 -20.47
C PRO A 137 2.67 3.18 -20.73
N ARG A 138 3.44 2.67 -19.79
CA ARG A 138 3.88 1.27 -19.80
C ARG A 138 2.88 0.41 -19.04
N ALA A 139 2.54 -0.75 -19.61
CA ALA A 139 1.74 -1.75 -18.91
C ALA A 139 2.52 -2.29 -17.70
N THR A 140 1.84 -2.45 -16.57
CA THR A 140 2.36 -3.06 -15.36
C THR A 140 1.25 -3.78 -14.61
N ARG A 141 1.51 -4.19 -13.39
CA ARG A 141 0.55 -4.80 -12.46
C ARG A 141 0.44 -3.99 -11.18
N GLN A 142 -0.60 -4.27 -10.43
CA GLN A 142 -0.79 -3.78 -9.06
C GLN A 142 -1.29 -4.91 -8.18
N ILE A 143 -0.81 -4.95 -6.94
CA ILE A 143 -1.40 -5.78 -5.90
C ILE A 143 -2.61 -5.05 -5.36
N VAL A 144 -3.73 -5.74 -5.22
CA VAL A 144 -4.95 -5.16 -4.66
C VAL A 144 -5.41 -6.01 -3.48
N LEU A 145 -5.60 -5.35 -2.34
CA LEU A 145 -6.27 -5.93 -1.18
C LEU A 145 -7.67 -5.33 -1.12
N SER A 146 -8.70 -6.14 -1.38
CA SER A 146 -10.09 -5.70 -1.40
C SER A 146 -10.89 -6.33 -0.28
N GLY A 147 -11.84 -5.57 0.30
CA GLY A 147 -12.67 -6.01 1.40
C GLY A 147 -13.78 -5.02 1.73
N LEU A 148 -14.37 -5.19 2.90
CA LEU A 148 -15.44 -4.32 3.41
C LEU A 148 -15.02 -3.71 4.74
N ALA A 149 -15.24 -2.42 4.90
CA ALA A 149 -15.20 -1.73 6.20
C ALA A 149 -16.60 -1.74 6.79
N GLY A 150 -16.88 -2.73 7.65
CA GLY A 150 -18.21 -2.95 8.26
C GLY A 150 -18.33 -2.43 9.70
N ALA A 151 -17.27 -1.83 10.26
CA ALA A 151 -17.23 -1.31 11.61
C ALA A 151 -16.66 0.11 11.63
N PHE A 152 -16.79 0.80 12.78
CA PHE A 152 -16.21 2.13 12.99
C PHE A 152 -14.69 2.17 12.88
N GLU A 153 -14.04 1.02 12.99
CA GLU A 153 -12.63 0.87 12.72
C GLU A 153 -12.37 -0.45 11.97
N THR A 154 -11.68 -0.37 10.86
CA THR A 154 -11.22 -1.52 10.07
C THR A 154 -9.74 -1.37 9.82
N ARG A 155 -8.94 -2.37 10.22
CA ARG A 155 -7.48 -2.41 10.08
C ARG A 155 -7.08 -3.52 9.14
N ILE A 156 -6.15 -3.22 8.24
CA ILE A 156 -5.60 -4.15 7.25
C ILE A 156 -4.08 -4.11 7.37
N GLY A 157 -3.51 -5.23 7.81
CA GLY A 157 -2.07 -5.39 7.94
C GLY A 157 -1.47 -6.04 6.70
N TRP A 158 -0.27 -5.58 6.31
CA TRP A 158 0.49 -6.18 5.23
C TRP A 158 1.99 -6.05 5.46
N THR A 159 2.75 -6.88 4.77
CA THR A 159 4.22 -6.86 4.83
C THR A 159 4.80 -7.04 3.43
N LEU A 160 5.91 -6.36 3.17
CA LEU A 160 6.79 -6.61 2.04
C LEU A 160 8.16 -6.96 2.60
N ALA A 161 8.63 -8.16 2.34
CA ALA A 161 9.88 -8.65 2.92
C ALA A 161 10.74 -9.38 1.88
N LYS A 162 12.04 -9.24 1.99
CA LYS A 162 13.00 -9.96 1.16
C LYS A 162 12.95 -11.45 1.49
N ALA A 163 12.85 -12.31 0.46
CA ALA A 163 12.66 -13.74 0.65
C ALA A 163 13.97 -14.49 1.01
N GLN A 164 15.13 -13.95 0.57
CA GLN A 164 16.43 -14.60 0.73
C GLN A 164 17.47 -13.61 1.27
N ASP A 165 18.49 -14.13 1.94
CA ASP A 165 19.68 -13.36 2.28
C ASP A 165 20.52 -13.16 1.01
N THR A 166 20.44 -11.94 0.46
CA THR A 166 21.32 -11.53 -0.64
C THR A 166 22.63 -11.02 -0.03
N PRO A 167 23.80 -11.40 -0.56
CA PRO A 167 25.06 -10.82 -0.11
C PRO A 167 25.01 -9.30 -0.11
N LEU A 168 25.61 -8.66 0.87
CA LEU A 168 25.61 -7.20 1.05
C LEU A 168 26.13 -6.40 -0.16
N ALA A 169 26.89 -7.08 -1.06
CA ALA A 169 27.44 -6.51 -2.28
C ALA A 169 26.43 -6.33 -3.43
N ILE A 170 25.20 -6.88 -3.30
CA ILE A 170 24.18 -6.75 -4.36
C ILE A 170 23.02 -5.96 -3.78
N ARG A 171 23.14 -4.63 -3.79
CA ARG A 171 22.03 -3.71 -3.47
C ARG A 171 21.58 -3.01 -4.75
N ASP A 172 20.28 -2.89 -4.97
CA ASP A 172 19.73 -2.14 -6.12
C ASP A 172 20.17 -0.67 -6.15
N LEU A 173 20.59 -0.13 -4.99
CA LEU A 173 21.11 1.23 -4.84
C LEU A 173 22.60 1.37 -5.24
N ASP A 174 23.33 0.25 -5.37
CA ASP A 174 24.76 0.27 -5.73
C ASP A 174 24.98 0.28 -7.27
N ARG A 175 23.92 0.45 -8.05
CA ARG A 175 24.08 0.81 -9.48
C ARG A 175 24.42 2.28 -9.57
N GLU A 176 25.71 2.60 -9.39
CA GLU A 176 26.27 3.82 -9.93
C GLU A 176 25.91 3.87 -11.41
N GLU A 177 25.19 4.90 -11.83
CA GLU A 177 25.07 5.28 -13.22
C GLU A 177 26.51 5.43 -13.72
N MET A 178 26.98 4.47 -14.53
CA MET A 178 28.27 4.62 -15.19
C MET A 178 28.21 5.93 -15.98
N PRO A 179 29.14 6.87 -15.77
CA PRO A 179 29.18 8.08 -16.54
C PRO A 179 29.30 7.72 -18.02
N VAL A 180 28.35 8.20 -18.82
CA VAL A 180 28.40 8.06 -20.27
C VAL A 180 29.68 8.78 -20.72
N PRO A 181 30.63 8.11 -21.40
CA PRO A 181 31.79 8.79 -21.93
C PRO A 181 31.34 9.83 -22.98
N ILE A 182 31.80 11.05 -22.82
CA ILE A 182 31.59 12.15 -23.77
C ILE A 182 32.42 11.89 -25.03
#